data_feb4c58796d808320649f8b3f721d788
#
_entry.id   feb4c58796d808320649f8b3f721d788
#
_cell.length_a   1.000
_cell.length_b   1.000
_cell.length_c   1.000
_cell.angle_alpha   90.00
_cell.angle_beta   90.00
_cell.angle_gamma   90.00
#
_symmetry.space_group_name_H-M   'P 1'
#
loop_
_entity.id
_entity.type
_entity.pdbx_description
1 polymer ?
#
loop_
_entity_poly.entity_id
_entity_poly.type
_entity_poly.pdbx_seq_one_letter_code
_entity_poly.pdbx_strand_id
1 'polypeptide(L)'
;YHSNVNPEIKYRDVKYNALRHAGTLYSMYLCERVLNDNTLREKRYLASKYFVENYVKQISPDMYAVVSKPSEEKLEYPQAKVGGTGLALIGLSNLYPEGKIDLKILRGLGNFTVYMQKPDGSFYSKYNVPQREKDDKFVSLYYPGEVAYGLLFLYEVDPDKKWLETSKKALLYLANSRKDAGLNVPFDHWAMLATKKLFETPDNGLTEEQKVLLQKHAEQMANYI
;
A
#
# COMPACT_ATOMS: atom_id res chain seq x y z
N TYR A 1 -8.71 4.61 16.08
CA TYR A 1 -7.94 5.64 15.41
C TYR A 1 -8.81 6.86 15.10
N HIS A 2 -8.51 7.99 15.69
CA HIS A 2 -9.23 9.25 15.47
C HIS A 2 -8.39 10.13 14.54
N SER A 3 -8.95 10.54 13.41
CA SER A 3 -8.23 11.27 12.36
C SER A 3 -7.98 12.74 12.70
N ASN A 4 -8.82 13.34 13.52
CA ASN A 4 -8.70 14.75 13.93
C ASN A 4 -9.05 14.92 15.40
N VAL A 5 -8.16 15.59 16.12
CA VAL A 5 -8.39 16.06 17.49
C VAL A 5 -8.17 17.57 17.50
N ASN A 6 -9.21 18.33 17.78
CA ASN A 6 -9.05 19.75 18.06
C ASN A 6 -8.76 19.94 19.56
N PRO A 7 -7.54 20.34 19.94
CA PRO A 7 -7.16 20.44 21.34
C PRO A 7 -7.93 21.55 22.10
N GLU A 8 -8.41 22.59 21.42
CA GLU A 8 -9.11 23.71 22.03
C GLU A 8 -10.53 23.35 22.47
N ILE A 9 -11.24 22.58 21.66
CA ILE A 9 -12.65 22.20 21.91
C ILE A 9 -12.81 20.76 22.34
N LYS A 10 -11.72 20.01 22.53
CA LYS A 10 -11.73 18.57 22.88
C LYS A 10 -12.65 17.73 21.99
N TYR A 11 -12.94 18.21 20.78
CA TYR A 11 -13.78 17.50 19.83
C TYR A 11 -12.97 16.39 19.15
N ARG A 12 -13.51 15.16 19.20
CA ARG A 12 -12.94 14.03 18.44
C ARG A 12 -13.79 13.80 17.21
N ASP A 13 -13.19 13.94 16.03
CA ASP A 13 -13.82 13.43 14.83
C ASP A 13 -13.81 11.90 14.90
N VAL A 14 -15.01 11.33 15.07
CA VAL A 14 -15.21 9.87 15.18
C VAL A 14 -15.10 9.14 13.85
N LYS A 15 -14.83 9.87 12.75
CA LYS A 15 -14.65 9.25 11.44
C LYS A 15 -13.39 8.42 11.41
N TYR A 16 -13.57 7.16 11.09
CA TYR A 16 -12.47 6.24 10.87
C TYR A 16 -12.03 6.25 9.40
N ASN A 17 -10.76 5.97 9.14
CA ASN A 17 -10.23 5.81 7.80
C ASN A 17 -9.28 4.60 7.74
N ALA A 18 -9.68 3.57 7.01
CA ALA A 18 -8.93 2.30 6.91
C ALA A 18 -7.54 2.49 6.30
N LEU A 19 -7.36 3.38 5.31
CA LEU A 19 -6.05 3.64 4.71
C LEU A 19 -5.09 4.26 5.72
N ARG A 20 -5.56 5.26 6.48
CA ARG A 20 -4.74 5.89 7.53
C ARG A 20 -4.35 4.90 8.61
N HIS A 21 -5.26 4.01 9.00
CA HIS A 21 -4.91 2.96 9.96
C HIS A 21 -3.82 2.04 9.39
N ALA A 22 -3.97 1.56 8.16
CA ALA A 22 -2.95 0.72 7.50
C ALA A 22 -1.57 1.42 7.46
N GLY A 23 -1.53 2.70 7.06
CA GLY A 23 -0.29 3.49 7.09
C GLY A 23 0.27 3.68 8.51
N THR A 24 -0.60 3.82 9.51
CA THR A 24 -0.16 3.94 10.93
C THR A 24 0.50 2.65 11.43
N LEU A 25 0.04 1.46 10.99
CA LEU A 25 0.69 0.21 11.36
C LEU A 25 2.16 0.17 10.92
N TYR A 26 2.46 0.69 9.73
CA TYR A 26 3.82 0.81 9.25
C TYR A 26 4.63 1.81 10.09
N SER A 27 4.07 2.97 10.40
CA SER A 27 4.74 3.95 11.27
C SER A 27 5.03 3.37 12.66
N MET A 28 4.09 2.63 13.25
CA MET A 28 4.31 1.94 14.52
C MET A 28 5.45 0.92 14.45
N TYR A 29 5.53 0.16 13.36
CA TYR A 29 6.63 -0.77 13.13
C TYR A 29 7.99 -0.07 13.06
N LEU A 30 8.09 1.04 12.34
CA LEU A 30 9.33 1.83 12.26
C LEU A 30 9.73 2.41 13.62
N CYS A 31 8.78 3.00 14.34
CA CYS A 31 9.02 3.55 15.67
C CYS A 31 9.46 2.47 16.67
N GLU A 32 8.82 1.30 16.64
CA GLU A 32 9.19 0.17 17.49
C GLU A 32 10.66 -0.24 17.28
N ARG A 33 11.08 -0.32 16.01
CA ARG A 33 12.47 -0.69 15.68
C ARG A 33 13.50 0.34 16.16
N VAL A 34 13.17 1.61 16.07
CA VAL A 34 14.07 2.71 16.50
C VAL A 34 14.13 2.80 18.01
N LEU A 35 12.99 2.69 18.68
CA LEU A 35 12.88 2.89 20.13
C LEU A 35 13.12 1.59 20.91
N ASN A 36 13.07 0.43 20.27
CA ASN A 36 13.12 -0.89 20.89
C ASN A 36 12.09 -1.03 22.04
N ASP A 37 10.86 -0.56 21.82
CA ASP A 37 9.83 -0.44 22.83
C ASP A 37 8.81 -1.58 22.73
N ASN A 38 8.82 -2.47 23.72
CA ASN A 38 7.89 -3.60 23.80
C ASN A 38 6.43 -3.17 23.95
N THR A 39 6.17 -2.06 24.64
CA THR A 39 4.80 -1.53 24.81
C THR A 39 4.24 -1.11 23.45
N LEU A 40 5.08 -0.48 22.61
CA LEU A 40 4.69 -0.11 21.26
C LEU A 40 4.44 -1.33 20.38
N ARG A 41 5.25 -2.40 20.54
CA ARG A 41 5.06 -3.68 19.87
C ARG A 41 3.70 -4.31 20.19
N GLU A 42 3.35 -4.39 21.47
CA GLU A 42 2.04 -4.92 21.89
C GLU A 42 0.89 -4.11 21.31
N LYS A 43 0.99 -2.79 21.34
CA LYS A 43 -0.03 -1.91 20.74
C LYS A 43 -0.13 -2.09 19.23
N ARG A 44 0.99 -2.30 18.53
CA ARG A 44 0.98 -2.62 17.10
C ARG A 44 0.26 -3.93 16.82
N TYR A 45 0.48 -4.97 17.63
CA TYR A 45 -0.25 -6.24 17.49
C TYR A 45 -1.76 -6.06 17.68
N LEU A 46 -2.19 -5.35 18.71
CA LEU A 46 -3.60 -5.08 18.96
C LEU A 46 -4.24 -4.28 17.81
N ALA A 47 -3.55 -3.24 17.33
CA ALA A 47 -4.01 -2.43 16.21
C ALA A 47 -4.11 -3.24 14.92
N SER A 48 -3.11 -4.09 14.65
CA SER A 48 -3.10 -4.97 13.47
C SER A 48 -4.21 -6.01 13.52
N LYS A 49 -4.43 -6.65 14.68
CA LYS A 49 -5.52 -7.59 14.89
C LYS A 49 -6.88 -6.95 14.63
N TYR A 50 -7.13 -5.79 15.25
CA TYR A 50 -8.36 -5.03 15.01
C TYR A 50 -8.55 -4.68 13.54
N PHE A 51 -7.48 -4.23 12.87
CA PHE A 51 -7.50 -3.88 11.46
C PHE A 51 -7.88 -5.08 10.58
N VAL A 52 -7.24 -6.22 10.78
CA VAL A 52 -7.52 -7.45 10.03
C VAL A 52 -8.96 -7.90 10.22
N GLU A 53 -9.44 -7.99 11.47
CA GLU A 53 -10.79 -8.46 11.79
C GLU A 53 -11.89 -7.56 11.19
N ASN A 54 -11.67 -6.25 11.16
CA ASN A 54 -12.69 -5.28 10.79
C ASN A 54 -12.64 -4.85 9.33
N TYR A 55 -11.45 -4.76 8.71
CA TYR A 55 -11.26 -4.12 7.40
C TYR A 55 -10.72 -5.05 6.33
N VAL A 56 -10.02 -6.12 6.67
CA VAL A 56 -9.59 -7.12 5.69
C VAL A 56 -10.75 -8.07 5.41
N LYS A 57 -11.26 -8.05 4.19
CA LYS A 57 -12.42 -8.87 3.78
C LYS A 57 -12.06 -9.76 2.61
N GLN A 58 -12.57 -10.98 2.63
CA GLN A 58 -12.44 -11.90 1.52
C GLN A 58 -13.33 -11.45 0.36
N ILE A 59 -12.73 -11.23 -0.81
CA ILE A 59 -13.42 -10.82 -2.05
C ILE A 59 -13.73 -12.03 -2.93
N SER A 60 -12.83 -13.01 -2.93
CA SER A 60 -12.98 -14.31 -3.57
C SER A 60 -12.17 -15.36 -2.78
N PRO A 61 -12.22 -16.65 -3.12
CA PRO A 61 -11.50 -17.70 -2.37
C PRO A 61 -10.01 -17.39 -2.11
N ASP A 62 -9.34 -16.76 -3.08
CA ASP A 62 -7.90 -16.50 -3.05
C ASP A 62 -7.55 -15.00 -2.94
N MET A 63 -8.54 -14.13 -2.77
CA MET A 63 -8.34 -12.68 -2.71
C MET A 63 -8.94 -12.07 -1.44
N TYR A 64 -8.14 -11.26 -0.77
CA TYR A 64 -8.54 -10.39 0.33
C TYR A 64 -8.24 -8.94 -0.02
N ALA A 65 -9.05 -8.00 0.46
CA ALA A 65 -8.82 -6.58 0.26
C ALA A 65 -9.15 -5.79 1.52
N VAL A 66 -8.57 -4.61 1.63
CA VAL A 66 -8.97 -3.62 2.64
C VAL A 66 -10.22 -2.90 2.15
N VAL A 67 -11.33 -3.12 2.87
CA VAL A 67 -12.64 -2.59 2.52
C VAL A 67 -13.03 -1.46 3.46
N SER A 68 -13.23 -0.26 2.91
CA SER A 68 -13.77 0.90 3.62
C SER A 68 -15.28 0.76 3.81
N LYS A 69 -15.77 1.13 4.98
CA LYS A 69 -17.20 1.05 5.35
C LYS A 69 -17.93 2.35 4.99
N PRO A 70 -19.14 2.28 4.42
CA PRO A 70 -19.93 3.47 4.07
C PRO A 70 -20.15 4.43 5.23
N SER A 71 -20.44 3.92 6.41
CA SER A 71 -20.70 4.72 7.61
C SER A 71 -19.49 5.57 8.08
N GLU A 72 -18.29 5.16 7.73
CA GLU A 72 -17.05 5.79 8.19
C GLU A 72 -16.49 6.78 7.18
N GLU A 73 -16.67 6.53 5.88
CA GLU A 73 -16.05 7.32 4.80
C GLU A 73 -17.07 8.00 3.87
N LYS A 74 -18.34 8.04 4.23
CA LYS A 74 -19.43 8.63 3.41
C LYS A 74 -19.49 8.03 1.99
N LEU A 75 -19.37 6.73 1.89
CA LEU A 75 -19.49 5.98 0.64
C LEU A 75 -20.93 5.50 0.46
N GLU A 76 -21.33 5.33 -0.78
CA GLU A 76 -22.63 4.74 -1.10
C GLU A 76 -22.69 3.25 -0.74
N TYR A 77 -21.58 2.53 -0.94
CA TYR A 77 -21.45 1.11 -0.66
C TYR A 77 -20.01 0.76 -0.22
N PRO A 78 -19.78 -0.44 0.35
CA PRO A 78 -18.44 -0.88 0.72
C PRO A 78 -17.50 -0.91 -0.49
N GLN A 79 -16.34 -0.29 -0.34
CA GLN A 79 -15.34 -0.13 -1.41
C GLN A 79 -13.98 -0.62 -0.96
N ALA A 80 -13.32 -1.44 -1.79
CA ALA A 80 -11.92 -1.73 -1.64
C ALA A 80 -11.09 -0.73 -2.46
N LYS A 81 -10.17 -0.04 -1.79
CA LYS A 81 -9.21 0.88 -2.42
C LYS A 81 -7.87 0.16 -2.56
N VAL A 82 -7.33 0.10 -3.78
CA VAL A 82 -6.12 -0.67 -4.04
C VAL A 82 -4.93 -0.17 -3.22
N GLY A 83 -4.79 1.15 -3.04
CA GLY A 83 -3.75 1.74 -2.20
C GLY A 83 -3.87 1.33 -0.73
N GLY A 84 -5.10 1.27 -0.18
CA GLY A 84 -5.31 0.77 1.18
C GLY A 84 -4.86 -0.68 1.37
N THR A 85 -5.01 -1.52 0.34
CA THR A 85 -4.50 -2.90 0.34
C THR A 85 -2.98 -2.92 0.25
N GLY A 86 -2.37 -2.03 -0.56
CA GLY A 86 -0.92 -1.84 -0.60
C GLY A 86 -0.35 -1.43 0.77
N LEU A 87 -0.94 -0.43 1.42
CA LEU A 87 -0.54 0.00 2.76
C LEU A 87 -0.70 -1.11 3.80
N ALA A 88 -1.75 -1.93 3.70
CA ALA A 88 -1.93 -3.08 4.56
C ALA A 88 -0.79 -4.10 4.40
N LEU A 89 -0.35 -4.37 3.18
CA LEU A 89 0.82 -5.23 2.93
C LEU A 89 2.08 -4.68 3.59
N ILE A 90 2.34 -3.36 3.51
CA ILE A 90 3.48 -2.72 4.17
C ILE A 90 3.41 -2.93 5.69
N GLY A 91 2.25 -2.66 6.29
CA GLY A 91 2.08 -2.73 7.74
C GLY A 91 2.00 -4.14 8.32
N LEU A 92 1.48 -5.10 7.55
CA LEU A 92 1.19 -6.46 8.04
C LEU A 92 2.28 -7.49 7.70
N SER A 93 3.03 -7.34 6.60
CA SER A 93 4.04 -8.34 6.21
C SER A 93 5.09 -8.56 7.30
N ASN A 94 5.44 -7.50 8.04
CA ASN A 94 6.38 -7.57 9.16
C ASN A 94 5.89 -8.42 10.34
N LEU A 95 4.61 -8.77 10.38
CA LEU A 95 4.03 -9.61 11.43
C LEU A 95 4.19 -11.11 11.14
N TYR A 96 4.48 -11.48 9.88
CA TYR A 96 4.58 -12.88 9.49
C TYR A 96 5.77 -13.59 10.14
N PRO A 97 7.00 -13.05 10.13
CA PRO A 97 8.13 -13.65 10.84
C PRO A 97 7.92 -13.76 12.36
N GLU A 98 7.03 -12.93 12.91
CA GLU A 98 6.68 -12.92 14.33
C GLU A 98 5.54 -13.90 14.68
N GLY A 99 5.01 -14.63 13.67
CA GLY A 99 3.89 -15.57 13.85
C GLY A 99 2.55 -14.90 14.22
N LYS A 100 2.37 -13.61 13.87
CA LYS A 100 1.20 -12.79 14.25
C LYS A 100 0.18 -12.60 13.12
N ILE A 101 0.45 -13.12 11.92
CA ILE A 101 -0.46 -13.11 10.78
C ILE A 101 -0.29 -14.38 9.95
N ASP A 102 -1.39 -14.86 9.37
CA ASP A 102 -1.37 -15.97 8.42
C ASP A 102 -0.91 -15.50 7.03
N LEU A 103 0.03 -16.23 6.43
CA LEU A 103 0.51 -15.98 5.07
C LEU A 103 -0.62 -16.01 4.04
N LYS A 104 -1.67 -16.79 4.26
CA LYS A 104 -2.87 -16.82 3.41
C LYS A 104 -3.51 -15.43 3.28
N ILE A 105 -3.56 -14.66 4.37
CA ILE A 105 -4.10 -13.29 4.36
C ILE A 105 -3.22 -12.39 3.51
N LEU A 106 -1.90 -12.45 3.71
CA LEU A 106 -0.94 -11.64 2.95
C LEU A 106 -0.98 -11.97 1.46
N ARG A 107 -0.96 -13.25 1.11
CA ARG A 107 -1.12 -13.71 -0.29
C ARG A 107 -2.43 -13.25 -0.90
N GLY A 108 -3.51 -13.31 -0.16
CA GLY A 108 -4.82 -12.84 -0.60
C GLY A 108 -4.85 -11.34 -0.89
N LEU A 109 -4.23 -10.52 -0.04
CA LEU A 109 -4.05 -9.08 -0.26
C LEU A 109 -3.19 -8.83 -1.51
N GLY A 110 -2.07 -9.55 -1.67
CA GLY A 110 -1.24 -9.50 -2.86
C GLY A 110 -2.00 -9.89 -4.13
N ASN A 111 -2.76 -10.99 -4.10
CA ASN A 111 -3.58 -11.43 -5.24
C ASN A 111 -4.60 -10.38 -5.67
N PHE A 112 -5.23 -9.69 -4.71
CA PHE A 112 -6.13 -8.59 -5.02
C PHE A 112 -5.42 -7.44 -5.74
N THR A 113 -4.22 -7.06 -5.31
CA THR A 113 -3.46 -5.99 -5.98
C THR A 113 -3.06 -6.40 -7.40
N VAL A 114 -2.62 -7.65 -7.61
CA VAL A 114 -2.34 -8.21 -8.95
C VAL A 114 -3.60 -8.18 -9.82
N TYR A 115 -4.74 -8.61 -9.28
CA TYR A 115 -6.03 -8.57 -9.99
C TYR A 115 -6.42 -7.14 -10.42
N MET A 116 -6.09 -6.15 -9.62
CA MET A 116 -6.39 -4.74 -9.91
C MET A 116 -5.39 -4.08 -10.88
N GLN A 117 -4.26 -4.73 -11.22
CA GLN A 117 -3.30 -4.18 -12.16
C GLN A 117 -3.81 -4.29 -13.60
N LYS A 118 -3.60 -3.24 -14.38
CA LYS A 118 -3.87 -3.19 -15.82
C LYS A 118 -2.66 -3.70 -16.62
N PRO A 119 -2.86 -4.08 -17.89
CA PRO A 119 -1.75 -4.56 -18.74
C PRO A 119 -0.57 -3.57 -18.86
N ASP A 120 -0.84 -2.26 -18.83
CA ASP A 120 0.17 -1.20 -18.91
C ASP A 120 0.96 -0.99 -17.60
N GLY A 121 0.58 -1.66 -16.51
CA GLY A 121 1.19 -1.53 -15.18
C GLY A 121 0.46 -0.57 -14.24
N SER A 122 -0.49 0.23 -14.74
CA SER A 122 -1.37 1.05 -13.90
C SER A 122 -2.37 0.19 -13.12
N PHE A 123 -3.19 0.83 -12.28
CA PHE A 123 -4.20 0.13 -11.49
C PHE A 123 -5.59 0.73 -11.67
N TYR A 124 -6.61 -0.12 -11.59
CA TYR A 124 -7.92 0.32 -11.17
C TYR A 124 -7.84 0.76 -9.71
N SER A 125 -8.27 1.99 -9.43
CA SER A 125 -8.08 2.56 -8.08
C SER A 125 -9.02 2.00 -7.03
N LYS A 126 -10.22 1.57 -7.44
CA LYS A 126 -11.28 1.10 -6.56
C LYS A 126 -11.94 -0.16 -7.09
N TYR A 127 -12.51 -0.92 -6.15
CA TYR A 127 -13.34 -2.08 -6.43
C TYR A 127 -14.64 -1.96 -5.63
N ASN A 128 -15.75 -1.97 -6.32
CA ASN A 128 -17.08 -1.91 -5.73
C ASN A 128 -17.51 -3.30 -5.29
N VAL A 129 -17.52 -3.54 -4.00
CA VAL A 129 -17.66 -4.90 -3.45
C VAL A 129 -19.02 -5.54 -3.78
N PRO A 130 -20.17 -4.86 -3.64
CA PRO A 130 -21.47 -5.46 -3.95
C PRO A 130 -21.65 -5.78 -5.45
N GLN A 131 -21.17 -4.89 -6.32
CA GLN A 131 -21.28 -5.03 -7.77
C GLN A 131 -20.19 -5.94 -8.37
N ARG A 132 -19.13 -6.23 -7.60
CA ARG A 132 -17.93 -6.94 -8.06
C ARG A 132 -17.27 -6.29 -9.27
N GLU A 133 -17.23 -4.96 -9.29
CA GLU A 133 -16.75 -4.16 -10.41
C GLU A 133 -15.51 -3.34 -10.05
N LYS A 134 -14.55 -3.32 -10.98
CA LYS A 134 -13.40 -2.41 -10.94
C LYS A 134 -13.85 -1.02 -11.36
N ASP A 135 -13.43 0.00 -10.60
CA ASP A 135 -13.76 1.39 -10.88
C ASP A 135 -12.48 2.21 -11.15
N ASP A 136 -12.49 2.89 -12.29
CA ASP A 136 -11.38 3.65 -12.84
C ASP A 136 -11.66 5.18 -12.89
N LYS A 137 -12.82 5.60 -12.40
CA LYS A 137 -13.23 7.02 -12.42
C LYS A 137 -12.36 7.91 -11.54
N PHE A 138 -11.69 7.32 -10.55
CA PHE A 138 -10.78 8.01 -9.67
C PHE A 138 -9.35 7.48 -9.86
N VAL A 139 -8.42 8.38 -10.16
CA VAL A 139 -6.99 8.06 -10.27
C VAL A 139 -6.26 8.68 -9.10
N SER A 140 -5.64 7.85 -8.27
CA SER A 140 -4.83 8.32 -7.16
C SER A 140 -3.37 8.50 -7.57
N LEU A 141 -2.77 9.60 -7.15
CA LEU A 141 -1.33 9.82 -7.29
C LEU A 141 -0.49 8.75 -6.57
N TYR A 142 -0.94 8.31 -5.38
CA TYR A 142 -0.15 7.50 -4.45
C TYR A 142 -0.39 6.00 -4.55
N TYR A 143 -1.59 5.56 -4.99
CA TYR A 143 -1.95 4.13 -4.95
C TYR A 143 -0.98 3.21 -5.67
N PRO A 144 -0.45 3.55 -6.87
CA PRO A 144 0.53 2.68 -7.52
C PRO A 144 1.83 2.51 -6.71
N GLY A 145 2.33 3.59 -6.10
CA GLY A 145 3.50 3.55 -5.21
C GLY A 145 3.25 2.76 -3.93
N GLU A 146 2.10 2.96 -3.29
CA GLU A 146 1.67 2.20 -2.10
C GLU A 146 1.59 0.71 -2.38
N VAL A 147 1.01 0.31 -3.52
CA VAL A 147 0.91 -1.09 -3.94
C VAL A 147 2.29 -1.67 -4.26
N ALA A 148 3.11 -0.96 -5.04
CA ALA A 148 4.44 -1.42 -5.40
C ALA A 148 5.29 -1.66 -4.16
N TYR A 149 5.25 -0.73 -3.20
CA TYR A 149 5.98 -0.86 -1.94
C TYR A 149 5.47 -2.02 -1.09
N GLY A 150 4.15 -2.17 -0.97
CA GLY A 150 3.51 -3.27 -0.24
C GLY A 150 3.85 -4.65 -0.80
N LEU A 151 3.86 -4.79 -2.13
CA LEU A 151 4.23 -6.04 -2.79
C LEU A 151 5.71 -6.41 -2.58
N LEU A 152 6.60 -5.44 -2.48
CA LEU A 152 8.00 -5.70 -2.15
C LEU A 152 8.18 -6.15 -0.69
N PHE A 153 7.37 -5.66 0.25
CA PHE A 153 7.33 -6.22 1.61
C PHE A 153 6.77 -7.63 1.65
N LEU A 154 5.75 -7.92 0.83
CA LEU A 154 5.25 -9.29 0.71
C LEU A 154 6.31 -10.21 0.10
N TYR A 155 7.04 -9.76 -0.92
CA TYR A 155 8.09 -10.55 -1.56
C TYR A 155 9.21 -10.96 -0.61
N GLU A 156 9.55 -10.14 0.39
CA GLU A 156 10.55 -10.49 1.41
C GLU A 156 10.15 -11.70 2.27
N VAL A 157 8.87 -11.90 2.52
CA VAL A 157 8.35 -12.98 3.37
C VAL A 157 7.75 -14.14 2.58
N ASP A 158 7.44 -13.92 1.31
CA ASP A 158 6.87 -14.88 0.36
C ASP A 158 7.45 -14.61 -1.03
N PRO A 159 8.62 -15.18 -1.39
CA PRO A 159 9.37 -14.80 -2.60
C PRO A 159 8.77 -15.38 -3.89
N ASP A 160 7.46 -15.12 -4.13
CA ASP A 160 6.79 -15.41 -5.40
C ASP A 160 7.05 -14.28 -6.40
N LYS A 161 7.64 -14.62 -7.55
CA LYS A 161 8.01 -13.66 -8.61
C LYS A 161 6.86 -12.75 -9.05
N LYS A 162 5.61 -13.18 -8.93
CA LYS A 162 4.46 -12.36 -9.31
C LYS A 162 4.37 -11.05 -8.50
N TRP A 163 4.79 -11.05 -7.23
CA TRP A 163 4.83 -9.84 -6.41
C TRP A 163 5.85 -8.84 -6.93
N LEU A 164 7.05 -9.33 -7.19
CA LEU A 164 8.16 -8.53 -7.74
C LEU A 164 7.80 -7.96 -9.12
N GLU A 165 7.27 -8.79 -10.02
CA GLU A 165 6.92 -8.37 -11.38
C GLU A 165 5.77 -7.34 -11.38
N THR A 166 4.76 -7.52 -10.52
CA THR A 166 3.66 -6.55 -10.39
C THR A 166 4.16 -5.21 -9.87
N SER A 167 5.02 -5.22 -8.85
CA SER A 167 5.66 -4.00 -8.32
C SER A 167 6.51 -3.30 -9.38
N LYS A 168 7.36 -4.05 -10.07
CA LYS A 168 8.22 -3.54 -11.14
C LYS A 168 7.42 -2.88 -12.26
N LYS A 169 6.36 -3.54 -12.74
CA LYS A 169 5.47 -2.98 -13.77
C LYS A 169 4.84 -1.65 -13.32
N ALA A 170 4.39 -1.57 -12.06
CA ALA A 170 3.79 -0.36 -11.52
C ALA A 170 4.78 0.81 -11.50
N LEU A 171 6.01 0.59 -11.03
CA LEU A 171 7.04 1.63 -10.98
C LEU A 171 7.49 2.07 -12.37
N LEU A 172 7.65 1.13 -13.31
CA LEU A 172 7.99 1.45 -14.70
C LEU A 172 6.86 2.22 -15.40
N TYR A 173 5.59 1.88 -15.13
CA TYR A 173 4.45 2.68 -15.60
C TYR A 173 4.52 4.12 -15.10
N LEU A 174 4.73 4.34 -13.79
CA LEU A 174 4.85 5.67 -13.23
C LEU A 174 6.00 6.47 -13.87
N ALA A 175 7.17 5.85 -13.99
CA ALA A 175 8.35 6.49 -14.58
C ALA A 175 8.12 6.85 -16.05
N ASN A 176 7.56 5.93 -16.85
CA ASN A 176 7.27 6.18 -18.26
C ASN A 176 6.20 7.25 -18.47
N SER A 177 5.13 7.23 -17.67
CA SER A 177 4.03 8.21 -17.80
C SER A 177 4.43 9.63 -17.40
N ARG A 178 5.51 9.78 -16.63
CA ARG A 178 5.98 11.07 -16.10
C ARG A 178 7.32 11.54 -16.70
N LYS A 179 7.97 10.75 -17.55
CA LYS A 179 9.35 11.01 -18.07
C LYS A 179 9.52 12.38 -18.73
N ASP A 180 8.49 12.86 -19.42
CA ASP A 180 8.51 14.10 -20.18
C ASP A 180 7.95 15.31 -19.39
N ALA A 181 7.55 15.12 -18.14
CA ALA A 181 6.96 16.17 -17.30
C ALA A 181 8.01 17.15 -16.70
N GLY A 182 9.30 16.89 -16.92
CA GLY A 182 10.38 17.72 -16.38
C GLY A 182 10.33 17.80 -14.85
N LEU A 183 10.34 19.01 -14.30
CA LEU A 183 10.22 19.28 -12.86
C LEU A 183 8.77 19.31 -12.36
N ASN A 184 7.78 19.10 -13.23
CA ASN A 184 6.37 19.12 -12.85
C ASN A 184 5.85 17.73 -12.40
N VAL A 185 6.74 16.81 -12.01
CA VAL A 185 6.36 15.49 -11.47
C VAL A 185 5.93 15.68 -10.03
N PRO A 186 4.67 15.36 -9.67
CA PRO A 186 4.20 15.49 -8.29
C PRO A 186 5.01 14.61 -7.33
N PHE A 187 5.30 15.13 -6.15
CA PHE A 187 6.00 14.39 -5.12
C PHE A 187 5.21 13.16 -4.66
N ASP A 188 5.78 11.99 -4.87
CA ASP A 188 5.22 10.69 -4.51
C ASP A 188 6.24 9.90 -3.68
N HIS A 189 6.21 10.12 -2.38
CA HIS A 189 7.13 9.44 -1.45
C HIS A 189 6.98 7.91 -1.44
N TRP A 190 5.77 7.38 -1.71
CA TRP A 190 5.57 5.93 -1.79
C TRP A 190 6.27 5.33 -3.00
N ALA A 191 6.18 5.98 -4.15
CA ALA A 191 6.92 5.54 -5.34
C ALA A 191 8.45 5.64 -5.14
N MET A 192 8.94 6.66 -4.44
CA MET A 192 10.36 6.80 -4.10
C MET A 192 10.83 5.67 -3.18
N LEU A 193 10.08 5.39 -2.10
CA LEU A 193 10.39 4.30 -1.17
C LEU A 193 10.34 2.93 -1.86
N ALA A 194 9.34 2.72 -2.74
CA ALA A 194 9.23 1.50 -3.52
C ALA A 194 10.40 1.32 -4.51
N THR A 195 10.81 2.40 -5.19
CA THR A 195 11.96 2.37 -6.11
C THR A 195 13.25 2.03 -5.37
N LYS A 196 13.50 2.67 -4.22
CA LYS A 196 14.65 2.35 -3.36
C LYS A 196 14.63 0.87 -2.97
N LYS A 197 13.50 0.37 -2.44
CA LYS A 197 13.36 -1.03 -2.01
C LYS A 197 13.53 -2.01 -3.17
N LEU A 198 13.03 -1.68 -4.37
CA LEU A 198 13.23 -2.51 -5.56
C LEU A 198 14.71 -2.60 -5.94
N PHE A 199 15.48 -1.50 -5.87
CA PHE A 199 16.93 -1.52 -6.13
C PHE A 199 17.69 -2.34 -5.09
N GLU A 200 17.25 -2.36 -3.84
CA GLU A 200 17.83 -3.15 -2.76
C GLU A 200 17.41 -4.64 -2.81
N THR A 201 16.40 -4.99 -3.61
CA THR A 201 15.92 -6.38 -3.76
C THR A 201 16.91 -7.17 -4.63
N PRO A 202 17.49 -8.27 -4.12
CA PRO A 202 18.36 -9.14 -4.92
C PRO A 202 17.62 -9.70 -6.14
N ASP A 203 18.34 -9.89 -7.24
CA ASP A 203 17.80 -10.49 -8.47
C ASP A 203 16.47 -9.87 -8.95
N ASN A 204 16.35 -8.54 -8.81
CA ASN A 204 15.12 -7.81 -9.17
C ASN A 204 14.78 -7.85 -10.67
N GLY A 205 15.70 -8.31 -11.52
CA GLY A 205 15.50 -8.48 -12.95
C GLY A 205 15.31 -7.18 -13.74
N LEU A 206 15.79 -6.04 -13.21
CA LEU A 206 15.82 -4.78 -13.94
C LEU A 206 16.97 -4.75 -14.95
N THR A 207 16.67 -4.31 -16.18
CA THR A 207 17.74 -3.94 -17.16
C THR A 207 18.38 -2.62 -16.75
N GLU A 208 19.56 -2.32 -17.30
CA GLU A 208 20.22 -1.02 -17.04
C GLU A 208 19.39 0.18 -17.51
N GLU A 209 18.67 0.05 -18.62
CA GLU A 209 17.75 1.08 -19.12
C GLU A 209 16.61 1.33 -18.12
N GLN A 210 16.04 0.27 -17.56
CA GLN A 210 14.99 0.37 -16.54
C GLN A 210 15.51 1.01 -15.25
N LYS A 211 16.70 0.68 -14.81
CA LYS A 211 17.35 1.31 -13.66
C LYS A 211 17.53 2.81 -13.87
N VAL A 212 18.08 3.20 -15.01
CA VAL A 212 18.26 4.62 -15.38
C VAL A 212 16.92 5.35 -15.41
N LEU A 213 15.88 4.75 -15.99
CA LEU A 213 14.52 5.33 -16.04
C LEU A 213 13.94 5.56 -14.63
N LEU A 214 14.02 4.56 -13.77
CA LEU A 214 13.52 4.64 -12.39
C LEU A 214 14.32 5.64 -11.55
N GLN A 215 15.63 5.70 -11.73
CA GLN A 215 16.48 6.68 -11.05
C GLN A 215 16.12 8.11 -11.45
N LYS A 216 15.98 8.39 -12.75
CA LYS A 216 15.56 9.70 -13.24
C LYS A 216 14.19 10.11 -12.69
N HIS A 217 13.24 9.17 -12.62
CA HIS A 217 11.93 9.43 -12.03
C HIS A 217 12.03 9.77 -10.53
N ALA A 218 12.87 9.08 -9.77
CA ALA A 218 13.11 9.40 -8.37
C ALA A 218 13.75 10.79 -8.20
N GLU A 219 14.72 11.15 -9.05
CA GLU A 219 15.35 12.49 -9.07
C GLU A 219 14.34 13.59 -9.42
N GLN A 220 13.46 13.37 -10.40
CA GLN A 220 12.39 14.32 -10.74
C GLN A 220 11.47 14.59 -9.54
N MET A 221 11.07 13.54 -8.79
CA MET A 221 10.26 13.71 -7.59
C MET A 221 11.01 14.39 -6.45
N ALA A 222 12.30 14.11 -6.27
CA ALA A 222 13.12 14.73 -5.24
C ALA A 222 13.34 16.24 -5.50
N ASN A 223 13.46 16.64 -6.74
CA ASN A 223 13.65 18.05 -7.13
C ASN A 223 12.36 18.90 -7.00
N TYR A 224 11.22 18.29 -6.69
CA TYR A 224 9.97 18.99 -6.42
C TYR A 224 9.90 19.58 -5.00
N ILE A 225 10.79 19.14 -4.10
CA ILE A 225 10.89 19.61 -2.70
C ILE A 225 11.75 20.88 -2.63
#